data_e1ab876236b0900be3d92405adbd9bcd
#
_entry.id   e1ab876236b0900be3d92405adbd9bcd
#
_cell.length_a   1.000
_cell.length_b   1.000
_cell.length_c   1.000
_cell.angle_alpha   90.00
_cell.angle_beta   90.00
_cell.angle_gamma   90.00
#
_symmetry.space_group_name_H-M   'P 1'
#
loop_
_entity.id
_entity.type
_entity.pdbx_description
1 polymer ?
#
loop_
_entity_poly.entity_id
_entity_poly.type
_entity_poly.pdbx_seq_one_letter_code
_entity_poly.pdbx_strand_id
1 'polypeptide(L)'
;MAFSLYRQHENFVTEMRVAPDDGSKLVARYALYFAPAAENPWWRLGSQWLGRCAASGELLRQPDIDGLAAECFAALTAGPRRYGFHATLKAPFRLADGLRVEDIVGELDDIASRQCSFALPPLKVTRLDDFLALTSTRPCRHIDRVAQRCVARFNRFRAPLTSSELAKRSLAPLTHRERMLLEQWGYPYVLDRFRFHFSLSGSLAQISEEVRARLARAAVRTFTAPMLAPPIFDAICVFEEPLPDAEFQLIHRSRFAHQGRLVYVVGPSGAGKDSVINWARERLVSDTQVVFTQRTITRPVHRDGESHHAVTEAQFESLHQSGEFAMCWRAHGRSYAIGKQIHHALKRGLTVVVSGSRDHLPQALRDFPALQVVHINASPGILRQRLLLRGREAAEGVEQRLEREALKVPDGMRIAEIRNDGDLAVAGASFLEYLSGGDHD
;
A
#
# COMPACT_ATOMS: atom_id res chain seq x y z
N MET A 1 -0.83 19.30 4.92
CA MET A 1 -1.46 19.20 6.24
C MET A 1 -1.15 17.90 7.00
N ALA A 2 0.03 17.32 6.83
CA ALA A 2 0.49 16.18 7.64
C ALA A 2 1.07 16.61 9.01
N PHE A 3 1.00 17.89 9.36
CA PHE A 3 1.58 18.47 10.59
C PHE A 3 0.61 18.60 11.76
N SER A 4 -0.70 18.38 11.57
CA SER A 4 -1.68 18.67 12.65
C SER A 4 -1.89 17.51 13.64
N LEU A 5 -1.57 16.27 13.30
CA LEU A 5 -1.65 15.13 14.24
C LEU A 5 -0.42 15.02 15.16
N TYR A 6 0.61 15.87 14.95
CA TYR A 6 1.86 15.87 15.72
C TYR A 6 1.83 16.74 16.98
N ARG A 7 0.82 17.61 17.15
CA ARG A 7 0.81 18.60 18.27
C ARG A 7 0.17 18.13 19.58
N GLN A 8 -0.43 16.94 19.63
CA GLN A 8 -1.07 16.46 20.87
C GLN A 8 -0.21 15.51 21.73
N HIS A 9 1.05 15.25 21.38
CA HIS A 9 1.92 14.35 22.13
C HIS A 9 3.25 14.96 22.60
N GLU A 10 3.34 16.29 22.71
CA GLU A 10 4.59 16.96 23.11
C GLU A 10 4.92 16.96 24.64
N ASN A 11 4.17 16.25 25.48
CA ASN A 11 4.42 16.24 26.93
C ASN A 11 4.58 14.83 27.53
N PHE A 12 5.20 13.88 26.83
CA PHE A 12 5.70 12.66 27.44
C PHE A 12 7.20 12.51 27.17
N VAL A 13 8.02 13.15 28.01
CA VAL A 13 9.39 12.66 28.23
C VAL A 13 9.23 11.33 28.96
N THR A 14 9.03 10.27 28.20
CA THR A 14 9.03 8.91 28.74
C THR A 14 10.49 8.53 28.91
N GLU A 15 10.97 8.47 30.16
CA GLU A 15 12.24 7.82 30.47
C GLU A 15 12.27 6.47 29.75
N MET A 16 13.31 6.24 28.97
CA MET A 16 13.49 5.00 28.22
C MET A 16 13.52 3.84 29.22
N ARG A 17 12.43 3.08 29.30
CA ARG A 17 12.36 1.87 30.13
C ARG A 17 13.23 0.81 29.48
N VAL A 18 14.45 0.66 29.98
CA VAL A 18 15.35 -0.44 29.64
C VAL A 18 15.01 -1.59 30.57
N ALA A 19 14.66 -2.76 30.00
CA ALA A 19 14.46 -3.95 30.80
C ALA A 19 15.81 -4.43 31.37
N PRO A 20 15.87 -4.93 32.60
CA PRO A 20 17.09 -5.55 33.12
C PRO A 20 17.49 -6.73 32.22
N ASP A 21 18.80 -6.94 32.09
CA ASP A 21 19.34 -8.08 31.36
C ASP A 21 19.12 -9.34 32.24
N ASP A 22 17.92 -9.94 32.11
CA ASP A 22 17.60 -11.21 32.74
C ASP A 22 18.29 -12.34 31.95
N GLY A 23 19.52 -12.61 32.28
CA GLY A 23 20.42 -13.57 31.61
C GLY A 23 19.94 -15.03 31.55
N SER A 24 18.68 -15.31 31.91
CA SER A 24 18.16 -16.68 32.02
C SER A 24 17.04 -17.04 31.05
N LYS A 25 16.42 -16.10 30.31
CA LYS A 25 15.32 -16.45 29.42
C LYS A 25 15.74 -16.38 27.95
N LEU A 26 15.91 -17.55 27.36
CA LEU A 26 15.95 -17.76 25.91
C LEU A 26 14.54 -17.45 25.34
N VAL A 27 14.30 -16.21 24.98
CA VAL A 27 12.98 -15.76 24.55
C VAL A 27 12.97 -15.56 23.03
N ALA A 28 11.95 -16.13 22.38
CA ALA A 28 11.73 -15.96 20.94
C ALA A 28 11.56 -14.48 20.54
N ARG A 29 12.01 -14.15 19.33
CA ARG A 29 11.77 -12.85 18.72
C ARG A 29 10.92 -12.99 17.47
N TYR A 30 10.07 -12.01 17.24
CA TYR A 30 9.15 -11.96 16.11
C TYR A 30 9.44 -10.74 15.23
N ALA A 31 9.26 -10.89 13.95
CA ALA A 31 9.42 -9.81 12.99
C ALA A 31 8.27 -9.79 12.00
N LEU A 32 7.92 -8.60 11.49
CA LEU A 32 6.94 -8.47 10.43
C LEU A 32 7.65 -8.12 9.13
N TYR A 33 7.53 -8.99 8.15
CA TYR A 33 8.21 -8.91 6.88
C TYR A 33 7.24 -9.01 5.71
N PHE A 34 7.60 -8.43 4.60
CA PHE A 34 7.07 -8.86 3.31
C PHE A 34 7.96 -9.98 2.77
N ALA A 35 7.33 -11.08 2.40
CA ALA A 35 7.95 -12.15 1.63
C ALA A 35 7.00 -12.59 0.52
N PRO A 36 7.48 -12.75 -0.73
CA PRO A 36 6.67 -13.33 -1.80
C PRO A 36 6.14 -14.71 -1.41
N ALA A 37 5.02 -15.14 -1.99
CA ALA A 37 4.51 -16.49 -1.78
C ALA A 37 5.53 -17.55 -2.23
N ALA A 38 5.50 -18.74 -1.62
CA ALA A 38 6.47 -19.81 -1.89
C ALA A 38 6.52 -20.25 -3.37
N GLU A 39 5.37 -20.16 -4.06
CA GLU A 39 5.23 -20.47 -5.49
C GLU A 39 5.78 -19.36 -6.40
N ASN A 40 6.03 -18.17 -5.84
CA ASN A 40 6.47 -17.02 -6.61
C ASN A 40 7.94 -17.18 -7.04
N PRO A 41 8.28 -16.92 -8.31
CA PRO A 41 9.67 -17.00 -8.79
C PRO A 41 10.67 -16.18 -7.96
N TRP A 42 10.25 -15.02 -7.43
CA TRP A 42 11.09 -14.19 -6.57
C TRP A 42 11.47 -14.88 -5.25
N TRP A 43 10.51 -15.61 -4.62
CA TRP A 43 10.81 -16.39 -3.42
C TRP A 43 11.86 -17.46 -3.69
N ARG A 44 11.67 -18.23 -4.76
CA ARG A 44 12.59 -19.31 -5.14
C ARG A 44 13.99 -18.78 -5.45
N LEU A 45 14.09 -17.73 -6.30
CA LEU A 45 15.37 -17.13 -6.65
C LEU A 45 16.08 -16.51 -5.44
N GLY A 46 15.34 -15.79 -4.59
CA GLY A 46 15.88 -15.17 -3.39
C GLY A 46 16.34 -16.20 -2.36
N SER A 47 15.54 -17.24 -2.12
CA SER A 47 15.90 -18.33 -1.20
C SER A 47 17.11 -19.12 -1.70
N GLN A 48 17.18 -19.41 -3.00
CA GLN A 48 18.32 -20.06 -3.62
C GLN A 48 19.59 -19.18 -3.57
N TRP A 49 19.45 -17.86 -3.83
CA TRP A 49 20.57 -16.91 -3.70
C TRP A 49 21.15 -16.90 -2.29
N LEU A 50 20.29 -16.89 -1.28
CA LEU A 50 20.71 -16.91 0.11
C LEU A 50 21.16 -18.32 0.60
N GLY A 51 20.78 -19.38 -0.11
CA GLY A 51 21.11 -20.76 0.24
C GLY A 51 20.19 -21.37 1.29
N ARG A 52 18.99 -20.80 1.54
CA ARG A 52 18.02 -21.34 2.49
C ARG A 52 16.59 -20.87 2.20
N CYS A 53 15.63 -21.77 2.37
CA CYS A 53 14.21 -21.49 2.37
C CYS A 53 13.72 -21.22 3.80
N ALA A 54 13.31 -19.99 4.13
CA ALA A 54 12.83 -19.66 5.48
C ALA A 54 11.44 -20.26 5.80
N ALA A 55 10.68 -20.74 4.81
CA ALA A 55 9.40 -21.39 5.05
C ALA A 55 9.54 -22.87 5.43
N SER A 56 10.46 -23.61 4.81
CA SER A 56 10.71 -25.03 5.13
C SER A 56 11.89 -25.26 6.05
N GLY A 57 12.78 -24.27 6.23
CA GLY A 57 14.07 -24.44 6.92
C GLY A 57 15.14 -25.13 6.07
N GLU A 58 14.80 -25.58 4.86
CA GLU A 58 15.66 -26.35 3.98
C GLU A 58 16.87 -25.54 3.49
N LEU A 59 18.06 -26.15 3.53
CA LEU A 59 19.25 -25.59 2.90
C LEU A 59 19.20 -25.82 1.38
N LEU A 60 19.46 -24.78 0.63
CA LEU A 60 19.42 -24.78 -0.83
C LEU A 60 20.83 -24.59 -1.40
N ARG A 61 21.12 -25.28 -2.51
CA ARG A 61 22.34 -25.02 -3.26
C ARG A 61 22.30 -23.60 -3.83
N GLN A 62 23.30 -22.79 -3.46
CA GLN A 62 23.48 -21.46 -4.03
C GLN A 62 23.93 -21.54 -5.50
N PRO A 63 23.65 -20.51 -6.32
CA PRO A 63 24.13 -20.49 -7.70
C PRO A 63 25.66 -20.36 -7.74
N ASP A 64 26.27 -20.99 -8.72
CA ASP A 64 27.69 -20.81 -8.99
C ASP A 64 27.95 -19.42 -9.58
N ILE A 65 28.92 -18.71 -9.03
CA ILE A 65 29.34 -17.38 -9.50
C ILE A 65 30.74 -17.47 -10.06
N ASP A 66 30.87 -17.18 -11.34
CA ASP A 66 32.15 -17.24 -12.04
C ASP A 66 33.25 -16.41 -11.34
N GLY A 67 34.36 -17.06 -11.00
CA GLY A 67 35.47 -16.46 -10.29
C GLY A 67 35.21 -16.11 -8.82
N LEU A 68 34.20 -16.72 -8.18
CA LEU A 68 33.91 -16.59 -6.75
C LEU A 68 33.75 -18.00 -6.14
N ALA A 69 34.60 -18.38 -5.19
CA ALA A 69 34.46 -19.65 -4.50
C ALA A 69 33.12 -19.77 -3.76
N ALA A 70 32.53 -20.95 -3.75
CA ALA A 70 31.21 -21.20 -3.13
C ALA A 70 31.21 -20.85 -1.63
N GLU A 71 32.30 -21.16 -0.93
CA GLU A 71 32.47 -20.85 0.49
C GLU A 71 32.50 -19.33 0.75
N CYS A 72 33.18 -18.60 -0.14
CA CYS A 72 33.21 -17.14 -0.08
C CYS A 72 31.78 -16.55 -0.30
N PHE A 73 31.05 -17.04 -1.29
CA PHE A 73 29.67 -16.60 -1.53
C PHE A 73 28.75 -16.94 -0.34
N ALA A 74 28.90 -18.15 0.23
CA ALA A 74 28.16 -18.57 1.40
C ALA A 74 28.43 -17.67 2.62
N ALA A 75 29.69 -17.25 2.82
CA ALA A 75 30.07 -16.34 3.89
C ALA A 75 29.49 -14.92 3.66
N LEU A 76 29.54 -14.42 2.41
CA LEU A 76 28.98 -13.09 2.06
C LEU A 76 27.46 -13.01 2.22
N THR A 77 26.75 -14.13 2.14
CA THR A 77 25.30 -14.20 2.30
C THR A 77 24.84 -14.72 3.68
N ALA A 78 25.76 -15.07 4.58
CA ALA A 78 25.44 -15.67 5.89
C ALA A 78 24.50 -14.79 6.73
N GLY A 79 24.74 -13.48 6.78
CA GLY A 79 23.89 -12.53 7.50
C GLY A 79 22.44 -12.59 7.03
N PRO A 80 22.13 -12.22 5.79
CA PRO A 80 20.74 -12.24 5.29
C PRO A 80 20.14 -13.66 5.20
N ARG A 81 20.93 -14.72 4.99
CA ARG A 81 20.46 -16.12 5.01
C ARG A 81 19.77 -16.47 6.31
N ARG A 82 20.29 -16.00 7.46
CA ARG A 82 19.69 -16.23 8.78
C ARG A 82 18.25 -15.74 8.85
N TYR A 83 17.93 -14.64 8.20
CA TYR A 83 16.59 -14.06 8.18
C TYR A 83 15.71 -14.60 7.04
N GLY A 84 16.29 -15.21 6.00
CA GLY A 84 15.61 -15.62 4.79
C GLY A 84 15.37 -14.48 3.80
N PHE A 85 14.78 -14.77 2.65
CA PHE A 85 14.49 -13.77 1.62
C PHE A 85 13.24 -12.95 1.96
N HIS A 86 13.43 -11.71 2.41
CA HIS A 86 12.36 -10.85 2.88
C HIS A 86 12.69 -9.37 2.73
N ALA A 87 11.67 -8.52 2.87
CA ALA A 87 11.83 -7.09 3.13
C ALA A 87 11.20 -6.74 4.49
N THR A 88 11.95 -6.03 5.33
CA THR A 88 11.54 -5.71 6.70
C THR A 88 10.45 -4.63 6.71
N LEU A 89 9.34 -4.86 7.42
CA LEU A 89 8.31 -3.87 7.73
C LEU A 89 8.39 -3.44 9.21
N LYS A 90 8.65 -4.42 10.10
CA LYS A 90 9.00 -4.17 11.51
C LYS A 90 10.14 -5.11 11.91
N ALA A 91 11.22 -4.51 12.37
CA ALA A 91 12.41 -5.23 12.82
C ALA A 91 12.11 -6.18 13.99
N PRO A 92 12.94 -7.22 14.20
CA PRO A 92 12.73 -8.22 15.25
C PRO A 92 12.57 -7.59 16.66
N PHE A 93 11.57 -8.10 17.41
CA PHE A 93 11.25 -7.69 18.77
C PHE A 93 10.81 -8.88 19.61
N ARG A 94 11.02 -8.79 20.93
CA ARG A 94 10.45 -9.73 21.91
C ARG A 94 9.01 -9.30 22.24
N LEU A 95 8.14 -10.26 22.52
CA LEU A 95 6.79 -9.96 23.01
C LEU A 95 6.81 -9.35 24.41
N ALA A 96 5.90 -8.42 24.65
CA ALA A 96 5.60 -7.93 25.97
C ALA A 96 4.97 -9.03 26.83
N ASP A 97 5.12 -8.92 28.14
CA ASP A 97 4.63 -9.94 29.07
C ASP A 97 3.12 -10.17 28.91
N GLY A 98 2.73 -11.43 28.98
CA GLY A 98 1.34 -11.87 28.87
C GLY A 98 0.80 -11.97 27.44
N LEU A 99 1.57 -11.55 26.43
CA LEU A 99 1.20 -11.66 25.02
C LEU A 99 1.79 -12.92 24.39
N ARG A 100 1.08 -13.45 23.38
CA ARG A 100 1.45 -14.62 22.62
C ARG A 100 1.52 -14.30 21.13
N VAL A 101 2.10 -15.18 20.35
CA VAL A 101 2.21 -15.01 18.89
C VAL A 101 0.84 -14.95 18.21
N GLU A 102 -0.17 -15.64 18.75
CA GLU A 102 -1.54 -15.61 18.26
C GLU A 102 -2.13 -14.20 18.33
N ASP A 103 -1.73 -13.38 19.30
CA ASP A 103 -2.16 -11.98 19.40
C ASP A 103 -1.57 -11.13 18.26
N ILE A 104 -0.31 -11.39 17.85
CA ILE A 104 0.28 -10.78 16.65
C ILE A 104 -0.48 -11.23 15.40
N VAL A 105 -0.73 -12.53 15.26
CA VAL A 105 -1.40 -13.10 14.09
C VAL A 105 -2.82 -12.52 13.95
N GLY A 106 -3.59 -12.47 15.02
CA GLY A 106 -4.96 -11.91 15.01
C GLY A 106 -5.00 -10.44 14.58
N GLU A 107 -4.11 -9.60 15.14
CA GLU A 107 -4.00 -8.19 14.73
C GLU A 107 -3.56 -8.06 13.27
N LEU A 108 -2.66 -8.95 12.82
CA LEU A 108 -2.15 -8.92 11.45
C LEU A 108 -3.21 -9.33 10.43
N ASP A 109 -4.00 -10.36 10.75
CA ASP A 109 -5.11 -10.82 9.91
C ASP A 109 -6.21 -9.75 9.79
N ASP A 110 -6.50 -9.00 10.87
CA ASP A 110 -7.42 -7.86 10.83
C ASP A 110 -6.91 -6.76 9.89
N ILE A 111 -5.63 -6.40 9.97
CA ILE A 111 -5.03 -5.42 9.06
C ILE A 111 -5.06 -5.92 7.61
N ALA A 112 -4.69 -7.18 7.40
CA ALA A 112 -4.59 -7.78 6.07
C ALA A 112 -5.95 -7.89 5.37
N SER A 113 -7.01 -8.19 6.12
CA SER A 113 -8.38 -8.29 5.59
C SER A 113 -8.90 -6.98 4.99
N ARG A 114 -8.34 -5.85 5.42
CA ARG A 114 -8.71 -4.49 4.98
C ARG A 114 -7.71 -3.89 3.98
N GLN A 115 -6.64 -4.61 3.67
CA GLN A 115 -5.59 -4.18 2.76
C GLN A 115 -5.75 -4.86 1.40
N CYS A 116 -5.70 -4.09 0.31
CA CYS A 116 -5.62 -4.65 -1.03
C CYS A 116 -4.17 -4.97 -1.40
N SER A 117 -3.98 -6.05 -2.15
CA SER A 117 -2.69 -6.32 -2.78
C SER A 117 -2.38 -5.31 -3.88
N PHE A 118 -1.10 -5.04 -4.10
CA PHE A 118 -0.63 -4.12 -5.14
C PHE A 118 0.68 -4.60 -5.77
N ALA A 119 0.91 -4.22 -7.02
CA ALA A 119 2.17 -4.52 -7.69
C ALA A 119 3.29 -3.63 -7.14
N LEU A 120 4.42 -4.22 -6.77
CA LEU A 120 5.62 -3.45 -6.45
C LEU A 120 6.13 -2.72 -7.70
N PRO A 121 6.76 -1.53 -7.55
CA PRO A 121 7.58 -1.00 -8.63
C PRO A 121 8.66 -2.01 -9.05
N PRO A 122 9.14 -1.97 -10.29
CA PRO A 122 10.26 -2.83 -10.70
C PRO A 122 11.40 -2.74 -9.69
N LEU A 123 12.01 -3.88 -9.40
CA LEU A 123 13.14 -3.96 -8.48
C LEU A 123 14.45 -3.88 -9.25
N LYS A 124 15.48 -3.31 -8.61
CA LYS A 124 16.84 -3.25 -9.13
C LYS A 124 17.84 -3.63 -8.05
N VAL A 125 18.94 -4.22 -8.46
CA VAL A 125 20.09 -4.44 -7.58
C VAL A 125 20.74 -3.09 -7.28
N THR A 126 20.94 -2.79 -6.01
CA THR A 126 21.51 -1.52 -5.53
C THR A 126 22.49 -1.82 -4.40
N ARG A 127 23.58 -1.07 -4.32
CA ARG A 127 24.40 -1.04 -3.11
C ARG A 127 23.76 -0.05 -2.13
N LEU A 128 23.37 -0.55 -0.98
CA LEU A 128 22.90 0.26 0.16
C LEU A 128 24.01 0.26 1.20
N ASP A 129 24.57 1.45 1.45
CA ASP A 129 25.70 1.64 2.36
C ASP A 129 26.84 0.66 2.01
N ASP A 130 26.97 -0.44 2.72
CA ASP A 130 28.05 -1.44 2.55
C ASP A 130 27.57 -2.83 2.12
N PHE A 131 26.30 -3.01 1.74
CA PHE A 131 25.76 -4.31 1.30
C PHE A 131 24.94 -4.20 -0.02
N LEU A 132 24.73 -5.34 -0.68
CA LEU A 132 23.87 -5.44 -1.85
C LEU A 132 22.43 -5.74 -1.46
N ALA A 133 21.51 -5.09 -2.12
CA ALA A 133 20.09 -5.29 -1.93
C ALA A 133 19.29 -5.14 -3.23
N LEU A 134 18.07 -5.68 -3.23
CA LEU A 134 17.04 -5.29 -4.20
C LEU A 134 16.26 -4.11 -3.62
N THR A 135 16.15 -3.03 -4.39
CA THR A 135 15.35 -1.86 -4.04
C THR A 135 14.37 -1.55 -5.15
N SER A 136 13.29 -0.87 -4.81
CA SER A 136 12.35 -0.37 -5.82
C SER A 136 13.01 0.73 -6.68
N THR A 137 12.70 0.73 -7.99
CA THR A 137 13.22 1.74 -8.93
C THR A 137 12.65 3.14 -8.71
N ARG A 138 11.55 3.23 -7.99
CA ARG A 138 10.85 4.48 -7.63
C ARG A 138 10.19 4.36 -6.26
N PRO A 139 9.95 5.48 -5.54
CA PRO A 139 9.21 5.46 -4.28
C PRO A 139 7.81 4.85 -4.45
N CYS A 140 7.32 4.18 -3.41
CA CYS A 140 5.98 3.59 -3.37
C CYS A 140 5.31 3.90 -2.03
N ARG A 141 4.42 4.88 -2.03
CA ARG A 141 3.70 5.32 -0.82
C ARG A 141 2.87 4.20 -0.17
N HIS A 142 2.40 3.20 -0.94
CA HIS A 142 1.67 2.06 -0.39
C HIS A 142 2.57 1.21 0.51
N ILE A 143 3.82 0.95 0.08
CA ILE A 143 4.79 0.23 0.91
C ILE A 143 5.08 1.01 2.20
N ASP A 144 5.34 2.32 2.07
CA ASP A 144 5.68 3.18 3.20
C ASP A 144 4.56 3.18 4.25
N ARG A 145 3.30 3.26 3.81
CA ARG A 145 2.12 3.19 4.70
C ARG A 145 1.97 1.85 5.37
N VAL A 146 2.12 0.73 4.64
CA VAL A 146 2.05 -0.60 5.25
C VAL A 146 3.15 -0.74 6.31
N ALA A 147 4.37 -0.30 6.02
CA ALA A 147 5.47 -0.33 6.99
C ALA A 147 5.18 0.56 8.21
N GLN A 148 4.69 1.79 8.01
CA GLN A 148 4.29 2.70 9.10
C GLN A 148 3.19 2.08 9.97
N ARG A 149 2.17 1.48 9.35
CA ARG A 149 1.09 0.78 10.05
C ARG A 149 1.63 -0.39 10.88
N CYS A 150 2.53 -1.21 10.33
CA CYS A 150 3.19 -2.28 11.07
C CYS A 150 3.98 -1.75 12.27
N VAL A 151 4.73 -0.66 12.09
CA VAL A 151 5.49 -0.05 13.20
C VAL A 151 4.56 0.44 14.30
N ALA A 152 3.53 1.23 13.95
CA ALA A 152 2.62 1.85 14.90
C ALA A 152 1.73 0.85 15.64
N ARG A 153 1.01 -0.02 14.88
CA ARG A 153 0.03 -0.96 15.46
C ARG A 153 0.71 -2.03 16.31
N PHE A 154 1.87 -2.51 15.90
CA PHE A 154 2.59 -3.57 16.62
C PHE A 154 3.57 -3.06 17.68
N ASN A 155 3.63 -1.75 17.95
CA ASN A 155 4.50 -1.24 19.03
C ASN A 155 4.02 -1.70 20.41
N ARG A 156 2.73 -1.84 20.63
CA ARG A 156 2.13 -2.33 21.88
C ARG A 156 2.50 -3.79 22.21
N PHE A 157 2.86 -4.58 21.20
CA PHE A 157 3.26 -5.98 21.37
C PHE A 157 4.73 -6.14 21.74
N ARG A 158 5.51 -5.08 21.59
CA ARG A 158 6.96 -5.11 21.79
C ARG A 158 7.32 -4.91 23.26
N ALA A 159 8.11 -5.86 23.83
CA ALA A 159 8.78 -5.64 25.11
C ALA A 159 9.80 -4.49 25.03
N PRO A 160 10.09 -3.80 26.13
CA PRO A 160 11.20 -2.86 26.20
C PRO A 160 12.53 -3.51 25.77
N LEU A 161 13.41 -2.74 25.17
CA LEU A 161 14.74 -3.23 24.80
C LEU A 161 15.55 -3.54 26.05
N THR A 162 16.35 -4.63 26.01
CA THR A 162 17.37 -4.87 27.03
C THR A 162 18.59 -3.99 26.79
N SER A 163 19.46 -3.85 27.79
CA SER A 163 20.72 -3.11 27.66
C SER A 163 21.60 -3.68 26.53
N SER A 164 21.64 -5.00 26.37
CA SER A 164 22.41 -5.68 25.31
C SER A 164 21.80 -5.44 23.92
N GLU A 165 20.45 -5.46 23.78
CA GLU A 165 19.77 -5.12 22.52
C GLU A 165 20.01 -3.67 22.12
N LEU A 166 19.97 -2.75 23.10
CA LEU A 166 20.22 -1.34 22.87
C LEU A 166 21.66 -1.11 22.41
N ALA A 167 22.65 -1.71 23.09
CA ALA A 167 24.04 -1.64 22.71
C ALA A 167 24.30 -2.14 21.30
N LYS A 168 23.75 -3.33 20.93
CA LYS A 168 23.84 -3.86 19.56
C LYS A 168 23.28 -2.93 18.49
N ARG A 169 22.19 -2.22 18.78
CA ARG A 169 21.53 -1.29 17.83
C ARG A 169 22.18 0.08 17.75
N SER A 170 23.03 0.40 18.70
CA SER A 170 23.80 1.66 18.80
C SER A 170 25.27 1.52 18.38
N LEU A 171 25.69 0.37 17.85
CA LEU A 171 27.06 0.13 17.39
C LEU A 171 27.52 1.10 16.28
N ALA A 172 26.61 1.47 15.39
CA ALA A 172 26.85 2.52 14.41
C ALA A 172 26.47 3.89 14.97
N PRO A 173 27.17 4.99 14.61
CA PRO A 173 26.81 6.33 15.04
C PRO A 173 25.42 6.69 14.47
N LEU A 174 24.43 6.84 15.37
CA LEU A 174 23.09 7.25 15.03
C LEU A 174 22.95 8.77 15.05
N THR A 175 22.24 9.33 14.09
CA THR A 175 21.80 10.72 14.10
C THR A 175 20.81 10.95 15.26
N HIS A 176 20.58 12.21 15.63
CA HIS A 176 19.59 12.54 16.66
C HIS A 176 18.21 11.94 16.35
N ARG A 177 17.76 12.06 15.10
CA ARG A 177 16.47 11.50 14.66
C ARG A 177 16.41 9.98 14.80
N GLU A 178 17.46 9.28 14.43
CA GLU A 178 17.53 7.81 14.54
C GLU A 178 17.55 7.34 16.00
N ARG A 179 18.20 8.10 16.91
CA ARG A 179 18.11 7.82 18.36
C ARG A 179 16.69 7.96 18.88
N MET A 180 15.98 9.05 18.54
CA MET A 180 14.56 9.20 18.90
C MET A 180 13.69 8.07 18.38
N LEU A 181 13.91 7.64 17.13
CA LEU A 181 13.16 6.52 16.56
C LEU A 181 13.48 5.19 17.25
N LEU A 182 14.75 4.95 17.60
CA LEU A 182 15.16 3.77 18.36
C LEU A 182 14.49 3.74 19.75
N GLU A 183 14.44 4.85 20.45
CA GLU A 183 13.79 4.96 21.76
C GLU A 183 12.28 4.69 21.66
N GLN A 184 11.62 5.37 20.75
CA GLN A 184 10.16 5.29 20.61
C GLN A 184 9.69 3.94 20.03
N TRP A 185 10.36 3.45 18.98
CA TRP A 185 9.90 2.31 18.18
C TRP A 185 10.75 1.05 18.32
N GLY A 186 11.85 1.14 19.05
CA GLY A 186 12.80 0.04 19.24
C GLY A 186 13.71 -0.22 18.04
N TYR A 187 13.67 0.60 16.97
CA TYR A 187 14.52 0.45 15.79
C TYR A 187 14.73 1.82 15.10
N PRO A 188 15.96 2.17 14.68
CA PRO A 188 16.26 3.52 14.20
C PRO A 188 15.78 3.77 12.75
N TYR A 189 15.64 2.72 11.92
CA TYR A 189 15.34 2.84 10.49
C TYR A 189 13.87 2.56 10.20
N VAL A 190 12.97 3.35 10.82
CA VAL A 190 11.52 3.28 10.65
C VAL A 190 10.97 4.63 10.20
N LEU A 191 9.71 4.68 9.80
CA LEU A 191 8.96 5.88 9.38
C LEU A 191 9.71 6.65 8.28
N ASP A 192 10.17 7.88 8.57
CA ASP A 192 10.91 8.73 7.64
C ASP A 192 12.33 8.23 7.31
N ARG A 193 12.83 7.26 8.07
CA ARG A 193 14.10 6.56 7.82
C ARG A 193 13.92 5.18 7.20
N PHE A 194 12.69 4.77 6.95
CA PHE A 194 12.38 3.50 6.32
C PHE A 194 12.89 3.45 4.88
N ARG A 195 13.53 2.31 4.50
CA ARG A 195 13.97 2.02 3.14
C ARG A 195 13.55 0.60 2.78
N PHE A 196 12.64 0.47 1.84
CA PHE A 196 12.20 -0.85 1.37
C PHE A 196 13.30 -1.55 0.58
N HIS A 197 13.74 -2.71 1.04
CA HIS A 197 14.76 -3.50 0.38
C HIS A 197 14.73 -4.98 0.77
N PHE A 198 15.25 -5.84 -0.11
CA PHE A 198 15.60 -7.23 0.21
C PHE A 198 17.12 -7.32 0.25
N SER A 199 17.69 -7.76 1.35
CA SER A 199 19.14 -7.92 1.49
C SER A 199 19.64 -9.12 0.69
N LEU A 200 20.66 -8.91 -0.14
CA LEU A 200 21.30 -9.93 -0.96
C LEU A 200 22.68 -10.34 -0.43
N SER A 201 23.31 -9.52 0.39
CA SER A 201 24.58 -9.82 1.05
C SER A 201 24.60 -9.25 2.47
N GLY A 202 25.54 -9.72 3.28
CA GLY A 202 26.03 -9.03 4.46
C GLY A 202 26.92 -7.83 4.10
N SER A 203 27.64 -7.29 5.11
CA SER A 203 28.58 -6.18 4.88
C SER A 203 29.68 -6.58 3.90
N LEU A 204 29.95 -5.69 2.97
CA LEU A 204 31.02 -5.78 1.97
C LEU A 204 32.15 -4.78 2.26
N ALA A 205 32.17 -4.15 3.44
CA ALA A 205 33.12 -3.09 3.76
C ALA A 205 34.59 -3.58 3.64
N GLN A 206 34.87 -4.80 4.06
CA GLN A 206 36.22 -5.40 4.05
C GLN A 206 36.48 -6.30 2.83
N ILE A 207 35.62 -6.25 1.81
CA ILE A 207 35.70 -7.11 0.61
C ILE A 207 36.35 -6.31 -0.52
N SER A 208 37.22 -6.97 -1.30
CA SER A 208 37.89 -6.34 -2.45
C SER A 208 36.88 -5.87 -3.50
N GLU A 209 37.20 -4.82 -4.22
CA GLU A 209 36.33 -4.28 -5.26
C GLU A 209 36.05 -5.28 -6.38
N GLU A 210 37.01 -6.16 -6.68
CA GLU A 210 36.82 -7.21 -7.67
C GLU A 210 35.72 -8.19 -7.26
N VAL A 211 35.76 -8.70 -6.02
CA VAL A 211 34.73 -9.61 -5.47
C VAL A 211 33.38 -8.91 -5.40
N ARG A 212 33.33 -7.65 -4.94
CA ARG A 212 32.10 -6.85 -4.94
C ARG A 212 31.50 -6.73 -6.33
N ALA A 213 32.31 -6.42 -7.33
CA ALA A 213 31.86 -6.28 -8.72
C ALA A 213 31.36 -7.62 -9.30
N ARG A 214 32.04 -8.74 -9.00
CA ARG A 214 31.57 -10.09 -9.40
C ARG A 214 30.21 -10.41 -8.78
N LEU A 215 30.06 -10.22 -7.48
CA LEU A 215 28.83 -10.45 -6.75
C LEU A 215 27.67 -9.57 -7.28
N ALA A 216 27.94 -8.29 -7.51
CA ALA A 216 26.94 -7.36 -8.06
C ALA A 216 26.49 -7.77 -9.47
N ARG A 217 27.43 -8.14 -10.36
CA ARG A 217 27.08 -8.64 -11.71
C ARG A 217 26.25 -9.91 -11.67
N ALA A 218 26.58 -10.84 -10.78
CA ALA A 218 25.82 -12.07 -10.60
C ALA A 218 24.40 -11.77 -10.08
N ALA A 219 24.26 -10.89 -9.08
CA ALA A 219 22.98 -10.47 -8.58
C ALA A 219 22.11 -9.80 -9.69
N VAL A 220 22.70 -8.91 -10.49
CA VAL A 220 22.01 -8.31 -11.62
C VAL A 220 21.52 -9.38 -12.60
N ARG A 221 22.37 -10.32 -13.02
CA ARG A 221 21.95 -11.42 -13.92
C ARG A 221 20.80 -12.24 -13.34
N THR A 222 20.83 -12.53 -12.04
CA THR A 222 19.81 -13.36 -11.36
C THR A 222 18.47 -12.64 -11.25
N PHE A 223 18.48 -11.37 -10.86
CA PHE A 223 17.25 -10.64 -10.47
C PHE A 223 16.71 -9.66 -11.52
N THR A 224 17.37 -9.48 -12.65
CA THR A 224 16.88 -8.65 -13.77
C THR A 224 16.55 -9.45 -15.02
N ALA A 225 16.33 -10.78 -14.89
CA ALA A 225 15.91 -11.60 -16.00
C ALA A 225 14.60 -11.05 -16.62
N PRO A 226 14.49 -10.94 -17.97
CA PRO A 226 13.36 -10.28 -18.64
C PRO A 226 11.98 -10.87 -18.33
N MET A 227 11.93 -12.10 -17.81
CA MET A 227 10.70 -12.81 -17.47
C MET A 227 10.19 -12.59 -16.05
N LEU A 228 10.91 -11.83 -15.21
CA LEU A 228 10.49 -11.56 -13.84
C LEU A 228 9.58 -10.32 -13.80
N ALA A 229 8.27 -10.55 -13.84
CA ALA A 229 7.33 -9.49 -13.50
C ALA A 229 7.59 -9.00 -12.06
N PRO A 230 7.41 -7.70 -11.76
CA PRO A 230 7.52 -7.21 -10.40
C PRO A 230 6.64 -8.02 -9.44
N PRO A 231 7.13 -8.34 -8.23
CA PRO A 231 6.34 -9.12 -7.28
C PRO A 231 5.10 -8.34 -6.84
N ILE A 232 4.04 -9.05 -6.51
CA ILE A 232 2.84 -8.48 -5.90
C ILE A 232 3.07 -8.42 -4.39
N PHE A 233 2.85 -7.25 -3.79
CA PHE A 233 2.81 -7.09 -2.35
C PHE A 233 1.42 -7.51 -1.87
N ASP A 234 1.28 -8.75 -1.45
CA ASP A 234 -0.01 -9.42 -1.25
C ASP A 234 -0.20 -10.00 0.14
N ALA A 235 0.77 -9.80 1.03
CA ALA A 235 0.71 -10.28 2.40
C ALA A 235 1.69 -9.54 3.32
N ILE A 236 1.48 -9.66 4.62
CA ILE A 236 2.47 -9.43 5.65
C ILE A 236 2.73 -10.76 6.35
N CYS A 237 3.99 -11.05 6.62
CA CYS A 237 4.43 -12.32 7.18
C CYS A 237 4.96 -12.14 8.59
N VAL A 238 4.65 -13.09 9.48
CA VAL A 238 5.31 -13.23 10.79
C VAL A 238 6.47 -14.20 10.64
N PHE A 239 7.66 -13.74 11.01
CA PHE A 239 8.84 -14.57 11.13
C PHE A 239 9.22 -14.68 12.59
N GLU A 240 9.62 -15.88 13.01
CA GLU A 240 10.04 -16.21 14.36
C GLU A 240 11.51 -16.59 14.38
N GLU A 241 12.25 -16.07 15.34
CA GLU A 241 13.52 -16.57 15.78
C GLU A 241 13.26 -17.26 17.13
N PRO A 242 13.24 -18.61 17.18
CA PRO A 242 12.79 -19.34 18.37
C PRO A 242 13.74 -19.21 19.55
N LEU A 243 15.02 -19.02 19.28
CA LEU A 243 16.09 -18.82 20.26
C LEU A 243 17.02 -17.71 19.77
N PRO A 244 17.68 -16.99 20.68
CA PRO A 244 18.68 -15.99 20.29
C PRO A 244 19.73 -16.58 19.34
N ASP A 245 20.00 -15.86 18.27
CA ASP A 245 20.93 -16.20 17.21
C ASP A 245 20.55 -17.43 16.34
N ALA A 246 19.36 -18.02 16.53
CA ALA A 246 18.78 -19.00 15.63
C ALA A 246 18.38 -18.38 14.28
N GLU A 247 18.05 -19.22 13.33
CA GLU A 247 17.53 -18.82 12.04
C GLU A 247 16.05 -18.43 12.15
N PHE A 248 15.67 -17.35 11.47
CA PHE A 248 14.27 -16.95 11.37
C PHE A 248 13.50 -17.90 10.46
N GLN A 249 12.28 -18.26 10.88
CA GLN A 249 11.35 -19.10 10.13
C GLN A 249 10.07 -18.32 9.85
N LEU A 250 9.53 -18.47 8.64
CA LEU A 250 8.19 -17.97 8.29
C LEU A 250 7.15 -18.85 8.98
N ILE A 251 6.45 -18.31 9.98
CA ILE A 251 5.44 -19.06 10.74
C ILE A 251 4.01 -18.72 10.34
N HIS A 252 3.76 -17.52 9.81
CA HIS A 252 2.43 -17.09 9.37
C HIS A 252 2.50 -16.10 8.23
N ARG A 253 1.49 -16.15 7.32
CA ARG A 253 1.35 -15.26 6.18
C ARG A 253 -0.08 -14.76 6.08
N SER A 254 -0.33 -13.53 6.55
CA SER A 254 -1.63 -12.86 6.46
C SER A 254 -1.78 -12.27 5.06
N ARG A 255 -2.62 -12.91 4.25
CA ARG A 255 -2.87 -12.48 2.86
C ARG A 255 -3.80 -11.28 2.82
N PHE A 256 -3.48 -10.32 1.97
CA PHE A 256 -4.36 -9.19 1.70
C PHE A 256 -5.63 -9.64 0.96
N ALA A 257 -6.71 -8.88 1.12
CA ALA A 257 -7.91 -9.11 0.35
C ALA A 257 -7.57 -9.07 -1.16
N HIS A 258 -7.99 -10.11 -1.89
CA HIS A 258 -7.67 -10.25 -3.32
C HIS A 258 -8.47 -9.33 -4.23
N GLN A 259 -9.47 -8.63 -3.69
CA GLN A 259 -10.32 -7.75 -4.49
C GLN A 259 -9.76 -6.32 -4.47
N GLY A 260 -9.57 -5.75 -5.66
CA GLY A 260 -9.31 -4.34 -5.82
C GLY A 260 -10.46 -3.50 -5.22
N ARG A 261 -10.18 -2.27 -4.89
CA ARG A 261 -11.17 -1.33 -4.34
C ARG A 261 -11.94 -0.68 -5.48
N LEU A 262 -13.26 -0.77 -5.45
CA LEU A 262 -14.12 0.01 -6.33
C LEU A 262 -14.65 1.23 -5.56
N VAL A 263 -14.13 2.40 -5.88
CA VAL A 263 -14.51 3.68 -5.30
C VAL A 263 -15.53 4.36 -6.20
N TYR A 264 -16.77 4.40 -5.74
CA TYR A 264 -17.90 4.96 -6.48
C TYR A 264 -18.19 6.37 -5.97
N VAL A 265 -17.82 7.38 -6.75
CA VAL A 265 -17.95 8.78 -6.38
C VAL A 265 -19.32 9.30 -6.79
N VAL A 266 -20.10 9.72 -5.81
CA VAL A 266 -21.43 10.31 -6.00
C VAL A 266 -21.48 11.74 -5.45
N GLY A 267 -22.54 12.44 -5.74
CA GLY A 267 -22.83 13.78 -5.20
C GLY A 267 -23.73 14.59 -6.11
N PRO A 268 -24.29 15.70 -5.61
CA PRO A 268 -25.22 16.52 -6.36
C PRO A 268 -24.59 17.14 -7.61
N SER A 269 -25.45 17.58 -8.51
CA SER A 269 -25.03 18.39 -9.66
C SER A 269 -24.44 19.71 -9.15
N GLY A 270 -23.26 20.09 -9.63
CA GLY A 270 -22.59 21.30 -9.12
C GLY A 270 -21.63 21.08 -7.97
N ALA A 271 -21.61 19.91 -7.32
CA ALA A 271 -20.66 19.58 -6.24
C ALA A 271 -19.17 19.54 -6.67
N GLY A 272 -18.90 19.51 -7.98
CA GLY A 272 -17.53 19.50 -8.49
C GLY A 272 -16.86 18.13 -8.50
N LYS A 273 -17.64 17.03 -8.53
CA LYS A 273 -17.11 15.65 -8.58
C LYS A 273 -16.02 15.45 -9.61
N ASP A 274 -16.27 15.83 -10.86
CA ASP A 274 -15.34 15.61 -11.96
C ASP A 274 -14.08 16.48 -11.78
N SER A 275 -14.21 17.68 -11.21
CA SER A 275 -13.06 18.54 -10.88
C SER A 275 -12.17 17.93 -9.79
N VAL A 276 -12.76 17.39 -8.72
CA VAL A 276 -12.02 16.72 -7.63
C VAL A 276 -11.35 15.45 -8.15
N ILE A 277 -12.07 14.65 -8.94
CA ILE A 277 -11.52 13.43 -9.57
C ILE A 277 -10.35 13.79 -10.52
N ASN A 278 -10.49 14.80 -11.36
CA ASN A 278 -9.44 15.22 -12.29
C ASN A 278 -8.22 15.78 -11.54
N TRP A 279 -8.44 16.57 -10.51
CA TRP A 279 -7.37 17.09 -9.65
C TRP A 279 -6.54 15.96 -9.01
N ALA A 280 -7.20 14.90 -8.55
CA ALA A 280 -6.55 13.72 -8.01
C ALA A 280 -5.85 12.90 -9.11
N ARG A 281 -6.48 12.75 -10.28
CA ARG A 281 -5.93 12.04 -11.44
C ARG A 281 -4.60 12.66 -11.89
N GLU A 282 -4.53 13.97 -12.01
CA GLU A 282 -3.31 14.68 -12.40
C GLU A 282 -2.14 14.43 -11.45
N ARG A 283 -2.41 14.25 -10.15
CA ARG A 283 -1.39 14.00 -9.13
C ARG A 283 -1.03 12.53 -8.96
N LEU A 284 -1.85 11.64 -9.48
CA LEU A 284 -1.63 10.19 -9.47
C LEU A 284 -1.23 9.64 -10.84
N VAL A 285 -0.83 10.47 -11.80
CA VAL A 285 -0.41 10.04 -13.16
C VAL A 285 0.67 8.96 -13.12
N SER A 286 1.60 9.03 -12.17
CA SER A 286 2.65 8.02 -11.98
C SER A 286 2.27 6.86 -11.07
N ASP A 287 1.08 6.91 -10.44
CA ASP A 287 0.60 5.83 -9.56
C ASP A 287 -0.15 4.79 -10.38
N THR A 288 0.46 3.62 -10.56
CA THR A 288 -0.13 2.51 -11.31
C THR A 288 -1.14 1.70 -10.50
N GLN A 289 -1.40 2.07 -9.24
CA GLN A 289 -2.34 1.37 -8.37
C GLN A 289 -3.76 1.96 -8.41
N VAL A 290 -3.93 3.15 -8.98
CA VAL A 290 -5.22 3.81 -9.09
C VAL A 290 -5.61 3.97 -10.56
N VAL A 291 -6.78 3.45 -10.92
CA VAL A 291 -7.36 3.54 -12.26
C VAL A 291 -8.57 4.46 -12.21
N PHE A 292 -8.49 5.58 -12.88
CA PHE A 292 -9.63 6.47 -13.07
C PHE A 292 -10.37 6.07 -14.33
N THR A 293 -11.63 5.62 -14.18
CA THR A 293 -12.44 5.20 -15.32
C THR A 293 -12.90 6.39 -16.15
N GLN A 294 -13.11 6.13 -17.44
CA GLN A 294 -13.75 7.06 -18.35
C GLN A 294 -15.17 6.56 -18.63
N ARG A 295 -16.17 7.44 -18.52
CA ARG A 295 -17.57 7.10 -18.83
C ARG A 295 -17.78 7.04 -20.34
N THR A 296 -18.58 6.09 -20.82
CA THR A 296 -19.18 6.11 -22.15
C THR A 296 -20.53 6.82 -22.04
N ILE A 297 -20.78 7.86 -22.86
CA ILE A 297 -21.98 8.69 -22.74
C ILE A 297 -22.55 8.93 -24.14
N THR A 298 -23.89 8.87 -24.27
CA THR A 298 -24.62 9.23 -25.51
C THR A 298 -24.75 10.76 -25.63
N ARG A 299 -23.60 11.44 -25.67
CA ARG A 299 -23.48 12.89 -25.76
C ARG A 299 -22.23 13.26 -26.57
N PRO A 300 -22.30 14.24 -27.49
CA PRO A 300 -21.11 14.76 -28.15
C PRO A 300 -20.07 15.28 -27.12
N VAL A 301 -18.79 15.14 -27.44
CA VAL A 301 -17.71 15.68 -26.61
C VAL A 301 -17.79 17.21 -26.68
N HIS A 302 -18.02 17.84 -25.52
CA HIS A 302 -17.90 19.28 -25.37
C HIS A 302 -16.51 19.64 -24.85
N ARG A 303 -16.01 20.84 -25.24
CA ARG A 303 -14.68 21.35 -24.85
C ARG A 303 -14.55 21.67 -23.36
N ASP A 304 -15.61 21.55 -22.58
CA ASP A 304 -15.68 22.00 -21.18
C ASP A 304 -15.23 20.94 -20.15
N GLY A 305 -14.12 20.29 -20.36
CA GLY A 305 -13.35 19.65 -19.26
C GLY A 305 -13.79 18.26 -18.81
N GLU A 306 -14.91 17.69 -19.27
CA GLU A 306 -15.30 16.31 -18.94
C GLU A 306 -14.79 15.33 -20.00
N SER A 307 -13.74 14.57 -19.67
CA SER A 307 -13.23 13.48 -20.54
C SER A 307 -14.18 12.28 -20.48
N HIS A 308 -14.94 12.05 -21.56
CA HIS A 308 -15.78 10.85 -21.71
C HIS A 308 -15.65 10.29 -23.13
N HIS A 309 -16.00 9.01 -23.29
CA HIS A 309 -16.11 8.37 -24.60
C HIS A 309 -17.51 8.64 -25.15
N ALA A 310 -17.59 9.47 -26.19
CA ALA A 310 -18.85 9.85 -26.81
C ALA A 310 -19.28 8.77 -27.82
N VAL A 311 -20.54 8.33 -27.72
CA VAL A 311 -21.16 7.36 -28.66
C VAL A 311 -22.56 7.80 -29.02
N THR A 312 -23.09 7.32 -30.15
CA THR A 312 -24.50 7.45 -30.48
C THR A 312 -25.34 6.45 -29.66
N GLU A 313 -26.65 6.67 -29.56
CA GLU A 313 -27.53 5.73 -28.84
C GLU A 313 -27.48 4.31 -29.50
N ALA A 314 -27.41 4.24 -30.82
CA ALA A 314 -27.28 2.97 -31.51
C ALA A 314 -25.97 2.22 -31.21
N GLN A 315 -24.86 2.95 -31.12
CA GLN A 315 -23.55 2.38 -30.71
C GLN A 315 -23.57 1.94 -29.25
N PHE A 316 -24.21 2.73 -28.37
CA PHE A 316 -24.35 2.40 -26.96
C PHE A 316 -25.13 1.08 -26.80
N GLU A 317 -26.26 0.95 -27.48
CA GLU A 317 -27.08 -0.25 -27.42
C GLU A 317 -26.34 -1.48 -27.95
N SER A 318 -25.62 -1.35 -29.07
CA SER A 318 -24.77 -2.41 -29.60
C SER A 318 -23.70 -2.88 -28.58
N LEU A 319 -23.01 -1.95 -27.91
CA LEU A 319 -22.03 -2.24 -26.88
C LEU A 319 -22.67 -2.88 -25.64
N HIS A 320 -23.88 -2.46 -25.30
CA HIS A 320 -24.64 -3.04 -24.20
C HIS A 320 -25.04 -4.48 -24.48
N GLN A 321 -25.58 -4.77 -25.67
CA GLN A 321 -25.96 -6.11 -26.08
C GLN A 321 -24.77 -7.06 -26.22
N SER A 322 -23.59 -6.55 -26.59
CA SER A 322 -22.34 -7.32 -26.63
C SER A 322 -21.69 -7.52 -25.26
N GLY A 323 -22.28 -6.99 -24.19
CA GLY A 323 -21.78 -7.17 -22.83
C GLY A 323 -20.46 -6.43 -22.55
N GLU A 324 -20.20 -5.30 -23.23
CA GLU A 324 -18.98 -4.51 -23.04
C GLU A 324 -19.00 -3.60 -21.79
N PHE A 325 -20.13 -3.53 -21.11
CA PHE A 325 -20.29 -2.69 -19.91
C PHE A 325 -20.34 -3.51 -18.63
N ALA A 326 -19.64 -3.01 -17.60
CA ALA A 326 -19.72 -3.50 -16.22
C ALA A 326 -20.84 -2.80 -15.45
N MET A 327 -21.14 -1.55 -15.81
CA MET A 327 -22.23 -0.75 -15.24
C MET A 327 -22.86 0.07 -16.36
N CYS A 328 -24.18 0.23 -16.33
CA CYS A 328 -24.88 1.16 -17.21
C CYS A 328 -26.11 1.75 -16.52
N TRP A 329 -26.44 3.01 -16.80
CA TRP A 329 -27.61 3.70 -16.28
C TRP A 329 -28.08 4.81 -17.20
N ARG A 330 -29.32 5.20 -17.02
CA ARG A 330 -29.90 6.39 -17.70
C ARG A 330 -30.10 7.52 -16.72
N ALA A 331 -29.73 8.73 -17.11
CA ALA A 331 -29.94 9.94 -16.33
C ALA A 331 -30.05 11.14 -17.28
N HIS A 332 -30.98 12.06 -16.99
CA HIS A 332 -31.17 13.29 -17.76
C HIS A 332 -31.30 13.06 -19.29
N GLY A 333 -32.05 12.04 -19.70
CA GLY A 333 -32.29 11.70 -21.11
C GLY A 333 -31.07 11.17 -21.86
N ARG A 334 -30.05 10.68 -21.16
CA ARG A 334 -28.80 10.14 -21.72
C ARG A 334 -28.46 8.79 -21.12
N SER A 335 -27.73 7.98 -21.87
CA SER A 335 -27.19 6.71 -21.43
C SER A 335 -25.74 6.87 -21.00
N TYR A 336 -25.37 6.25 -19.88
CA TYR A 336 -24.04 6.24 -19.29
C TYR A 336 -23.58 4.82 -19.05
N ALA A 337 -22.31 4.54 -19.27
CA ALA A 337 -21.75 3.24 -18.94
C ALA A 337 -20.29 3.32 -18.48
N ILE A 338 -19.88 2.29 -17.76
CA ILE A 338 -18.49 1.98 -17.42
C ILE A 338 -18.14 0.63 -18.05
N GLY A 339 -17.06 0.60 -18.79
CA GLY A 339 -16.65 -0.61 -19.51
C GLY A 339 -16.16 -1.74 -18.59
N LYS A 340 -16.28 -2.97 -19.08
CA LYS A 340 -15.94 -4.22 -18.37
C LYS A 340 -14.46 -4.35 -17.96
N GLN A 341 -13.57 -3.53 -18.53
CA GLN A 341 -12.15 -3.50 -18.14
C GLN A 341 -11.92 -3.26 -16.63
N ILE A 342 -12.91 -2.70 -15.90
CA ILE A 342 -12.81 -2.54 -14.46
C ILE A 342 -12.67 -3.88 -13.73
N HIS A 343 -13.29 -4.95 -14.22
CA HIS A 343 -13.16 -6.28 -13.62
C HIS A 343 -11.71 -6.78 -13.65
N HIS A 344 -10.99 -6.51 -14.76
CA HIS A 344 -9.57 -6.86 -14.84
C HIS A 344 -8.72 -6.05 -13.88
N ALA A 345 -8.99 -4.74 -13.75
CA ALA A 345 -8.30 -3.88 -12.80
C ALA A 345 -8.54 -4.33 -11.35
N LEU A 346 -9.80 -4.62 -10.99
CA LEU A 346 -10.17 -5.11 -9.66
C LEU A 346 -9.51 -6.47 -9.34
N LYS A 347 -9.50 -7.42 -10.30
CA LYS A 347 -8.79 -8.71 -10.14
C LYS A 347 -7.29 -8.55 -9.91
N ARG A 348 -6.70 -7.48 -10.41
CA ARG A 348 -5.29 -7.13 -10.17
C ARG A 348 -5.04 -6.41 -8.86
N GLY A 349 -6.05 -6.24 -8.01
CA GLY A 349 -5.92 -5.53 -6.74
C GLY A 349 -5.86 -4.00 -6.86
N LEU A 350 -6.25 -3.42 -8.01
CA LEU A 350 -6.16 -1.98 -8.23
C LEU A 350 -7.35 -1.25 -7.62
N THR A 351 -7.12 0.00 -7.20
CA THR A 351 -8.20 0.92 -6.83
C THR A 351 -8.80 1.51 -8.11
N VAL A 352 -10.08 1.23 -8.36
CA VAL A 352 -10.82 1.72 -9.53
C VAL A 352 -11.76 2.84 -9.08
N VAL A 353 -11.58 4.04 -9.62
CA VAL A 353 -12.43 5.21 -9.34
C VAL A 353 -13.46 5.37 -10.43
N VAL A 354 -14.73 5.39 -10.05
CA VAL A 354 -15.89 5.56 -10.93
C VAL A 354 -16.65 6.82 -10.54
N SER A 355 -16.85 7.75 -11.49
CA SER A 355 -17.82 8.86 -11.32
C SER A 355 -19.21 8.34 -11.62
N GLY A 356 -20.01 8.12 -10.58
CA GLY A 356 -21.31 7.50 -10.66
C GLY A 356 -22.51 8.43 -10.48
N SER A 357 -23.71 7.84 -10.49
CA SER A 357 -24.98 8.50 -10.20
C SER A 357 -25.55 8.03 -8.86
N ARG A 358 -26.16 8.93 -8.11
CA ARG A 358 -26.88 8.58 -6.87
C ARG A 358 -28.03 7.61 -7.14
N ASP A 359 -28.77 7.82 -8.23
CA ASP A 359 -29.91 6.99 -8.60
C ASP A 359 -29.50 5.57 -9.01
N HIS A 360 -28.27 5.40 -9.55
CA HIS A 360 -27.72 4.11 -9.91
C HIS A 360 -27.03 3.37 -8.73
N LEU A 361 -26.73 4.08 -7.63
CA LEU A 361 -25.99 3.50 -6.49
C LEU A 361 -26.60 2.19 -5.95
N PRO A 362 -27.95 2.06 -5.78
CA PRO A 362 -28.53 0.80 -5.31
C PRO A 362 -28.27 -0.39 -6.25
N GLN A 363 -28.22 -0.17 -7.58
CA GLN A 363 -27.87 -1.21 -8.55
C GLN A 363 -26.36 -1.50 -8.47
N ALA A 364 -25.53 -0.46 -8.42
CA ALA A 364 -24.07 -0.64 -8.32
C ALA A 364 -23.67 -1.44 -7.09
N LEU A 365 -24.37 -1.28 -5.96
CA LEU A 365 -24.16 -2.07 -4.74
C LEU A 365 -24.57 -3.54 -4.89
N ARG A 366 -25.62 -3.83 -5.66
CA ARG A 366 -25.99 -5.22 -5.97
C ARG A 366 -24.95 -5.91 -6.84
N ASP A 367 -24.43 -5.19 -7.83
CA ASP A 367 -23.46 -5.74 -8.80
C ASP A 367 -22.03 -5.81 -8.18
N PHE A 368 -21.73 -4.90 -7.24
CA PHE A 368 -20.44 -4.79 -6.53
C PHE A 368 -20.66 -4.61 -5.03
N PRO A 369 -20.92 -5.67 -4.25
CA PRO A 369 -21.25 -5.56 -2.82
C PRO A 369 -20.14 -4.93 -1.95
N ALA A 370 -18.88 -5.03 -2.38
CA ALA A 370 -17.71 -4.44 -1.70
C ALA A 370 -17.38 -3.00 -2.17
N LEU A 371 -18.26 -2.37 -2.95
CA LEU A 371 -18.11 -1.01 -3.46
C LEU A 371 -18.04 -0.02 -2.29
N GLN A 372 -17.10 0.91 -2.38
CA GLN A 372 -16.93 1.99 -1.40
C GLN A 372 -17.49 3.28 -1.97
N VAL A 373 -18.31 3.98 -1.19
CA VAL A 373 -18.96 5.22 -1.62
C VAL A 373 -18.21 6.43 -1.09
N VAL A 374 -17.89 7.35 -2.00
CA VAL A 374 -17.42 8.70 -1.67
C VAL A 374 -18.47 9.69 -2.09
N HIS A 375 -18.99 10.45 -1.15
CA HIS A 375 -19.96 11.51 -1.38
C HIS A 375 -19.25 12.87 -1.42
N ILE A 376 -19.08 13.42 -2.62
CA ILE A 376 -18.59 14.78 -2.80
C ILE A 376 -19.76 15.73 -2.77
N ASN A 377 -19.78 16.62 -1.79
CA ASN A 377 -20.87 17.55 -1.55
C ASN A 377 -20.37 19.01 -1.44
N ALA A 378 -21.28 19.98 -1.54
CA ALA A 378 -21.04 21.37 -1.25
C ALA A 378 -22.27 21.97 -0.58
N SER A 379 -22.09 23.08 0.13
CA SER A 379 -23.22 23.76 0.78
C SER A 379 -24.28 24.22 -0.25
N PRO A 380 -25.57 24.26 0.12
CA PRO A 380 -26.64 24.62 -0.79
C PRO A 380 -26.40 25.96 -1.52
N GLY A 381 -25.85 26.97 -0.83
CA GLY A 381 -25.50 28.26 -1.42
C GLY A 381 -24.46 28.16 -2.53
N ILE A 382 -23.43 27.35 -2.33
CA ILE A 382 -22.37 27.09 -3.33
C ILE A 382 -22.91 26.28 -4.51
N LEU A 383 -23.72 25.25 -4.24
CA LEU A 383 -24.37 24.48 -5.29
C LEU A 383 -25.24 25.36 -6.19
N ARG A 384 -26.09 26.21 -5.58
CA ARG A 384 -26.94 27.17 -6.29
C ARG A 384 -26.11 28.12 -7.16
N GLN A 385 -25.07 28.73 -6.60
CA GLN A 385 -24.17 29.63 -7.33
C GLN A 385 -23.53 28.92 -8.54
N ARG A 386 -22.98 27.71 -8.35
CA ARG A 386 -22.33 26.95 -9.42
C ARG A 386 -23.32 26.50 -10.51
N LEU A 387 -24.56 26.16 -10.15
CA LEU A 387 -25.58 25.79 -11.12
C LEU A 387 -26.02 27.00 -11.97
N LEU A 388 -26.21 28.17 -11.35
CA LEU A 388 -26.53 29.39 -12.06
C LEU A 388 -25.44 29.83 -13.03
N LEU A 389 -24.16 29.75 -12.60
CA LEU A 389 -23.01 30.08 -13.46
C LEU A 389 -22.86 29.15 -14.69
N ARG A 390 -23.34 27.91 -14.61
CA ARG A 390 -23.34 26.97 -15.75
C ARG A 390 -24.38 27.30 -16.83
N GLY A 391 -25.38 28.15 -16.55
CA GLY A 391 -26.33 28.69 -17.53
C GLY A 391 -27.15 27.65 -18.30
N ARG A 392 -27.30 26.44 -17.80
CA ARG A 392 -27.95 25.32 -18.51
C ARG A 392 -29.45 25.21 -18.21
N GLU A 393 -29.96 25.89 -17.19
CA GLU A 393 -31.35 25.80 -16.71
C GLU A 393 -31.84 27.12 -16.15
N ALA A 394 -33.16 27.32 -16.20
CA ALA A 394 -33.85 28.45 -15.55
C ALA A 394 -33.80 28.30 -14.02
N ALA A 395 -33.90 29.40 -13.28
CA ALA A 395 -33.78 29.46 -11.81
C ALA A 395 -34.73 28.50 -11.08
N GLU A 396 -35.92 28.25 -11.60
CA GLU A 396 -36.91 27.31 -11.05
C GLU A 396 -36.47 25.84 -11.13
N GLY A 397 -35.73 25.45 -12.17
CA GLY A 397 -35.15 24.11 -12.30
C GLY A 397 -34.00 23.84 -11.33
N VAL A 398 -33.34 24.90 -10.85
CA VAL A 398 -32.26 24.80 -9.87
C VAL A 398 -32.80 24.44 -8.48
N GLU A 399 -33.93 25.05 -8.05
CA GLU A 399 -34.54 24.75 -6.74
C GLU A 399 -35.07 23.31 -6.67
N GLN A 400 -35.73 22.81 -7.70
CA GLN A 400 -36.18 21.41 -7.76
C GLN A 400 -35.03 20.41 -7.73
N ARG A 401 -33.83 20.77 -8.20
CA ARG A 401 -32.64 19.95 -8.11
C ARG A 401 -32.01 19.92 -6.70
N LEU A 402 -32.07 21.05 -6.00
CA LEU A 402 -31.62 21.16 -4.62
C LEU A 402 -32.50 20.33 -3.67
N GLU A 403 -33.81 20.26 -3.90
CA GLU A 403 -34.75 19.45 -3.11
C GLU A 403 -34.59 17.93 -3.27
N ARG A 404 -34.01 17.45 -4.39
CA ARG A 404 -33.77 16.01 -4.63
C ARG A 404 -32.51 15.45 -3.93
N GLU A 405 -31.99 16.12 -2.91
CA GLU A 405 -30.61 15.94 -2.47
C GLU A 405 -30.33 14.83 -1.47
N ALA A 406 -31.29 14.11 -0.94
CA ALA A 406 -31.02 13.03 0.00
C ALA A 406 -30.33 11.82 -0.70
N LEU A 407 -29.09 11.55 -0.32
CA LEU A 407 -28.41 10.33 -0.73
C LEU A 407 -29.10 9.14 -0.04
N LYS A 408 -29.80 8.31 -0.82
CA LYS A 408 -30.38 7.06 -0.30
C LYS A 408 -29.30 6.00 -0.26
N VAL A 409 -28.84 5.66 0.92
CA VAL A 409 -27.88 4.56 1.18
C VAL A 409 -28.52 3.54 2.09
N PRO A 410 -28.14 2.27 1.98
CA PRO A 410 -28.53 1.25 2.93
C PRO A 410 -28.06 1.60 4.35
N ASP A 411 -28.89 1.26 5.36
CA ASP A 411 -28.54 1.44 6.77
C ASP A 411 -27.24 0.70 7.10
N GLY A 412 -26.35 1.36 7.87
CA GLY A 412 -25.07 0.82 8.29
C GLY A 412 -23.94 0.92 7.27
N MET A 413 -24.17 1.48 6.08
CA MET A 413 -23.12 1.69 5.10
C MET A 413 -22.26 2.90 5.47
N ARG A 414 -20.95 2.71 5.55
CA ARG A 414 -19.98 3.81 5.72
C ARG A 414 -19.80 4.57 4.40
N ILE A 415 -19.98 5.88 4.44
CA ILE A 415 -19.78 6.80 3.33
C ILE A 415 -18.69 7.77 3.72
N ALA A 416 -17.66 7.90 2.87
CA ALA A 416 -16.69 8.97 3.04
C ALA A 416 -17.26 10.27 2.49
N GLU A 417 -17.41 11.28 3.33
CA GLU A 417 -17.88 12.61 2.90
C GLU A 417 -16.69 13.54 2.63
N ILE A 418 -16.74 14.21 1.47
CA ILE A 418 -15.77 15.23 1.08
C ILE A 418 -16.50 16.51 0.74
N ARG A 419 -16.24 17.57 1.50
CA ARG A 419 -16.80 18.89 1.25
C ARG A 419 -15.96 19.67 0.26
N ASN A 420 -16.62 20.26 -0.75
CA ASN A 420 -16.00 21.08 -1.79
C ASN A 420 -16.63 22.50 -1.80
N ASP A 421 -16.56 23.15 -0.66
CA ASP A 421 -17.14 24.51 -0.48
C ASP A 421 -16.18 25.64 -0.83
N GLY A 422 -14.88 25.38 -0.87
CA GLY A 422 -13.84 26.38 -1.07
C GLY A 422 -12.83 26.00 -2.17
N ASP A 423 -11.56 26.03 -1.82
CA ASP A 423 -10.47 25.68 -2.73
C ASP A 423 -10.54 24.18 -3.13
N LEU A 424 -10.53 23.96 -4.45
CA LEU A 424 -10.51 22.62 -5.03
C LEU A 424 -9.34 21.76 -4.51
N ALA A 425 -8.20 22.40 -4.19
CA ALA A 425 -7.04 21.69 -3.68
C ALA A 425 -7.30 21.02 -2.32
N VAL A 426 -8.15 21.60 -1.47
CA VAL A 426 -8.52 21.03 -0.17
C VAL A 426 -9.35 19.77 -0.36
N ALA A 427 -10.43 19.84 -1.15
CA ALA A 427 -11.27 18.68 -1.47
C ALA A 427 -10.50 17.60 -2.23
N GLY A 428 -9.61 18.00 -3.15
CA GLY A 428 -8.73 17.11 -3.88
C GLY A 428 -7.73 16.39 -2.97
N ALA A 429 -7.13 17.07 -2.00
CA ALA A 429 -6.22 16.49 -1.03
C ALA A 429 -6.93 15.46 -0.14
N SER A 430 -8.13 15.76 0.37
CA SER A 430 -8.95 14.82 1.13
C SER A 430 -9.30 13.59 0.30
N PHE A 431 -9.61 13.76 -0.99
CA PHE A 431 -9.88 12.63 -1.88
C PHE A 431 -8.62 11.78 -2.14
N LEU A 432 -7.44 12.41 -2.32
CA LEU A 432 -6.17 11.68 -2.42
C LEU A 432 -5.87 10.87 -1.15
N GLU A 433 -6.09 11.46 0.01
CA GLU A 433 -5.90 10.79 1.29
C GLU A 433 -6.79 9.56 1.41
N TYR A 434 -8.07 9.70 1.05
CA TYR A 434 -9.00 8.57 0.98
C TYR A 434 -8.53 7.47 0.01
N LEU A 435 -8.17 7.81 -1.23
CA LEU A 435 -7.69 6.85 -2.22
C LEU A 435 -6.44 6.11 -1.76
N SER A 436 -5.65 6.76 -0.96
CA SER A 436 -4.41 6.23 -0.41
C SER A 436 -4.61 5.33 0.83
N GLY A 437 -5.84 5.06 1.25
CA GLY A 437 -6.17 4.21 2.41
C GLY A 437 -6.08 4.94 3.75
N GLY A 438 -6.25 6.26 3.77
CA GLY A 438 -6.52 7.01 5.01
C GLY A 438 -7.87 6.55 5.59
N ASP A 439 -7.86 6.07 6.85
CA ASP A 439 -9.11 5.86 7.59
C ASP A 439 -9.71 7.25 7.87
N HIS A 440 -10.81 7.55 7.25
CA HIS A 440 -11.70 8.61 7.72
C HIS A 440 -12.63 7.94 8.74
N ASP A 441 -12.26 8.04 10.04
CA ASP A 441 -13.19 7.82 11.15
C ASP A 441 -14.29 8.90 11.16
#